data_d08f936467495d6454262b26a3ef8030
#
_entry.id   d08f936467495d6454262b26a3ef8030
#
_cell.length_a   1.000
_cell.length_b   1.000
_cell.length_c   1.000
_cell.angle_alpha   90.00
_cell.angle_beta   90.00
_cell.angle_gamma   90.00
#
_symmetry.space_group_name_H-M   'P 1'
#
loop_
_entity.id
_entity.type
_entity.pdbx_description
1 polymer ?
#
loop_
_entity_poly.entity_id
_entity_poly.type
_entity_poly.pdbx_seq_one_letter_code
_entity_poly.pdbx_strand_id
1 'polypeptide(L)'
;RQEEVESIFELETEILPILTRITFKGIRFDREAAKKLIVDLQKKEKKLMSFIRKESGLPVDMWAAVSIAKAFDALGIDYPKTEKGAPSFTKSFLESCEHPIAKAIVEAREINKTHNTFLTPYLDASEATGRIHSHVSQLRGETGGTVTGRLSMNQPNLQQVPARHPVIGPMVRGLFLPEKGQCWSALDFSAQEPRLLIHFSTRLELPGADKMAEAYNTDPDTDFHQIVADVAGITRKEAKTIGLGISYGMGKAKLALALDLQLDEATELIAQFHAKVPFLKGMISAVQKQINHPASGGSIRTLLGRKCRFPLYEPVAWGLNKALPYEEAVAKHGPALRRAYTYKGLNKLLQGSGAD
;
A
#
# COMPACT_ATOMS: atom_id res chain seq x y z
N ARG A 1 -25.10 6.59 24.50
CA ARG A 1 -24.31 7.84 24.37
C ARG A 1 -24.06 8.07 22.91
N GLN A 2 -24.47 9.21 22.42
CA GLN A 2 -24.17 9.72 21.08
C GLN A 2 -22.64 9.78 20.95
N GLU A 3 -22.05 9.21 19.89
CA GLU A 3 -20.59 9.08 19.78
C GLU A 3 -19.91 10.34 19.21
N GLU A 4 -20.62 11.45 19.08
CA GLU A 4 -20.11 12.71 18.52
C GLU A 4 -19.43 12.49 17.15
N VAL A 5 -20.17 11.87 16.23
CA VAL A 5 -19.71 11.58 14.85
C VAL A 5 -20.61 12.22 13.80
N GLU A 6 -21.46 13.15 14.22
CA GLU A 6 -22.47 13.81 13.39
C GLU A 6 -21.84 14.45 12.15
N SER A 7 -20.74 15.21 12.33
CA SER A 7 -20.03 15.86 11.21
C SER A 7 -19.50 14.86 10.18
N ILE A 8 -19.03 13.70 10.64
CA ILE A 8 -18.60 12.63 9.74
C ILE A 8 -19.78 11.93 9.07
N PHE A 9 -20.90 11.78 9.79
CA PHE A 9 -22.13 11.23 9.21
C PHE A 9 -22.67 12.17 8.11
N GLU A 10 -22.68 13.47 8.34
CA GLU A 10 -23.06 14.48 7.35
C GLU A 10 -22.16 14.42 6.12
N LEU A 11 -20.83 14.44 6.30
CA LEU A 11 -19.85 14.31 5.22
C LEU A 11 -20.08 13.04 4.37
N GLU A 12 -20.23 11.89 5.02
CA GLU A 12 -20.47 10.62 4.33
C GLU A 12 -21.82 10.59 3.59
N THR A 13 -22.82 11.27 4.15
CA THR A 13 -24.15 11.37 3.53
C THR A 13 -24.14 12.30 2.33
N GLU A 14 -23.41 13.41 2.39
CA GLU A 14 -23.29 14.36 1.27
C GLU A 14 -22.49 13.81 0.11
N ILE A 15 -21.44 13.01 0.36
CA ILE A 15 -20.63 12.42 -0.70
C ILE A 15 -21.32 11.24 -1.39
N LEU A 16 -22.24 10.54 -0.72
CA LEU A 16 -22.91 9.34 -1.25
C LEU A 16 -23.60 9.56 -2.61
N PRO A 17 -24.37 10.63 -2.85
CA PRO A 17 -24.95 10.90 -4.17
C PRO A 17 -23.90 11.13 -5.28
N ILE A 18 -22.73 11.68 -4.92
CA ILE A 18 -21.63 11.91 -5.85
C ILE A 18 -21.04 10.57 -6.26
N LEU A 19 -20.72 9.69 -5.30
CA LEU A 19 -20.16 8.36 -5.56
C LEU A 19 -21.14 7.48 -6.34
N THR A 20 -22.44 7.57 -6.03
CA THR A 20 -23.48 6.87 -6.77
C THR A 20 -23.51 7.33 -8.23
N ARG A 21 -23.43 8.64 -8.49
CA ARG A 21 -23.36 9.18 -9.88
C ARG A 21 -22.09 8.75 -10.59
N ILE A 22 -20.93 8.71 -9.91
CA ILE A 22 -19.66 8.24 -10.49
C ILE A 22 -19.79 6.76 -10.88
N THR A 23 -20.31 5.92 -9.99
CA THR A 23 -20.53 4.50 -10.26
C THR A 23 -21.51 4.30 -11.43
N PHE A 24 -22.63 5.03 -11.42
CA PHE A 24 -23.65 4.92 -12.48
C PHE A 24 -23.16 5.44 -13.83
N LYS A 25 -22.44 6.55 -13.85
CA LYS A 25 -21.83 7.09 -15.08
C LYS A 25 -20.78 6.14 -15.65
N GLY A 26 -19.94 5.56 -14.79
CA GLY A 26 -18.81 4.73 -15.19
C GLY A 26 -17.77 5.48 -16.05
N ILE A 27 -16.75 4.78 -16.50
CA ILE A 27 -15.63 5.33 -17.29
C ILE A 27 -15.65 4.70 -18.69
N ARG A 28 -15.57 5.49 -19.74
CA ARG A 28 -15.47 5.00 -21.12
C ARG A 28 -14.20 4.17 -21.30
N PHE A 29 -14.33 3.03 -21.97
CA PHE A 29 -13.23 2.09 -22.19
C PHE A 29 -13.12 1.74 -23.67
N ASP A 30 -11.90 1.82 -24.21
CA ASP A 30 -11.63 1.47 -25.62
C ASP A 30 -11.54 -0.05 -25.77
N ARG A 31 -12.70 -0.66 -26.00
CA ARG A 31 -12.84 -2.12 -26.11
C ARG A 31 -12.08 -2.69 -27.31
N GLU A 32 -12.09 -2.00 -28.45
CA GLU A 32 -11.43 -2.52 -29.66
C GLU A 32 -9.90 -2.45 -29.55
N ALA A 33 -9.38 -1.35 -29.01
CA ALA A 33 -7.96 -1.27 -28.67
C ALA A 33 -7.56 -2.29 -27.62
N ALA A 34 -8.40 -2.54 -26.60
CA ALA A 34 -8.16 -3.56 -25.57
C ALA A 34 -8.09 -4.97 -26.15
N LYS A 35 -9.03 -5.36 -27.02
CA LYS A 35 -9.03 -6.68 -27.69
C LYS A 35 -7.75 -6.88 -28.51
N LYS A 36 -7.38 -5.88 -29.31
CA LYS A 36 -6.14 -5.91 -30.09
C LYS A 36 -4.91 -6.07 -29.18
N LEU A 37 -4.85 -5.28 -28.11
CA LEU A 37 -3.76 -5.31 -27.16
C LEU A 37 -3.63 -6.68 -26.46
N ILE A 38 -4.75 -7.31 -26.06
CA ILE A 38 -4.75 -8.67 -25.49
C ILE A 38 -4.11 -9.66 -26.46
N VAL A 39 -4.52 -9.63 -27.74
CA VAL A 39 -3.97 -10.53 -28.76
C VAL A 39 -2.45 -10.32 -28.93
N ASP A 40 -2.00 -9.07 -28.96
CA ASP A 40 -0.57 -8.75 -29.13
C ASP A 40 0.25 -9.18 -27.91
N LEU A 41 -0.26 -8.98 -26.69
CA LEU A 41 0.37 -9.42 -25.45
C LEU A 41 0.44 -10.95 -25.37
N GLN A 42 -0.63 -11.65 -25.74
CA GLN A 42 -0.64 -13.12 -25.77
C GLN A 42 0.36 -13.69 -26.78
N LYS A 43 0.52 -13.05 -27.95
CA LYS A 43 1.56 -13.43 -28.93
C LYS A 43 2.96 -13.24 -28.36
N LYS A 44 3.19 -12.13 -27.66
CA LYS A 44 4.48 -11.83 -27.01
C LYS A 44 4.78 -12.84 -25.90
N GLU A 45 3.78 -13.14 -25.05
CA GLU A 45 3.90 -14.16 -24.00
C GLU A 45 4.29 -15.53 -24.58
N LYS A 46 3.60 -15.98 -25.63
CA LYS A 46 3.92 -17.24 -26.29
C LYS A 46 5.36 -17.28 -26.82
N LYS A 47 5.87 -16.17 -27.35
CA LYS A 47 7.27 -16.07 -27.81
C LYS A 47 8.25 -16.22 -26.64
N LEU A 48 7.98 -15.54 -25.52
CA LEU A 48 8.79 -15.62 -24.31
C LEU A 48 8.77 -17.05 -23.72
N MET A 49 7.60 -17.68 -23.64
CA MET A 49 7.48 -19.05 -23.17
C MET A 49 8.19 -20.06 -24.09
N SER A 50 8.16 -19.82 -25.41
CA SER A 50 8.92 -20.63 -26.37
C SER A 50 10.43 -20.45 -26.20
N PHE A 51 10.88 -19.23 -25.93
CA PHE A 51 12.28 -18.95 -25.61
C PHE A 51 12.72 -19.65 -24.32
N ILE A 52 11.93 -19.51 -23.24
CA ILE A 52 12.20 -20.16 -21.94
C ILE A 52 12.31 -21.68 -22.11
N ARG A 53 11.41 -22.27 -22.88
CA ARG A 53 11.44 -23.71 -23.18
C ARG A 53 12.67 -24.11 -23.99
N LYS A 54 13.05 -23.31 -24.97
CA LYS A 54 14.24 -23.59 -25.81
C LYS A 54 15.52 -23.54 -24.99
N GLU A 55 15.68 -22.49 -24.15
CA GLU A 55 16.86 -22.31 -23.32
C GLU A 55 16.99 -23.40 -22.24
N SER A 56 15.90 -23.73 -21.54
CA SER A 56 15.92 -24.70 -20.45
C SER A 56 15.79 -26.17 -20.90
N GLY A 57 15.36 -26.41 -22.14
CA GLY A 57 15.00 -27.74 -22.63
C GLY A 57 13.71 -28.32 -22.00
N LEU A 58 13.00 -27.56 -21.13
CA LEU A 58 11.88 -28.03 -20.33
C LEU A 58 10.63 -27.16 -20.54
N PRO A 59 9.43 -27.74 -20.43
CA PRO A 59 8.21 -26.93 -20.29
C PRO A 59 8.21 -26.29 -18.91
N VAL A 60 8.10 -24.94 -18.87
CA VAL A 60 8.14 -24.18 -17.63
C VAL A 60 6.77 -23.53 -17.37
N ASP A 61 6.21 -23.79 -16.19
CA ASP A 61 5.15 -22.95 -15.63
C ASP A 61 5.77 -21.76 -14.89
N MET A 62 5.58 -20.56 -15.43
CA MET A 62 6.17 -19.33 -14.90
C MET A 62 5.66 -18.93 -13.52
N TRP A 63 4.55 -19.51 -13.04
CA TRP A 63 3.97 -19.25 -11.73
C TRP A 63 4.35 -20.29 -10.67
N ALA A 64 4.76 -21.48 -11.09
CA ALA A 64 5.13 -22.57 -10.20
C ALA A 64 6.64 -22.54 -9.88
N ALA A 65 6.99 -22.19 -8.64
CA ALA A 65 8.39 -22.10 -8.20
C ALA A 65 9.17 -23.40 -8.46
N VAL A 66 8.55 -24.57 -8.25
CA VAL A 66 9.16 -25.88 -8.52
C VAL A 66 9.46 -26.07 -10.03
N SER A 67 8.60 -25.57 -10.91
CA SER A 67 8.81 -25.66 -12.35
C SER A 67 9.98 -24.78 -12.81
N ILE A 68 10.07 -23.56 -12.27
CA ILE A 68 11.19 -22.65 -12.54
C ILE A 68 12.49 -23.23 -11.98
N ALA A 69 12.48 -23.83 -10.77
CA ALA A 69 13.64 -24.47 -10.18
C ALA A 69 14.24 -25.53 -11.10
N LYS A 70 13.42 -26.41 -11.67
CA LYS A 70 13.90 -27.43 -12.65
C LYS A 70 14.60 -26.82 -13.85
N ALA A 71 14.10 -25.69 -14.36
CA ALA A 71 14.74 -24.99 -15.47
C ALA A 71 16.06 -24.33 -15.06
N PHE A 72 16.15 -23.79 -13.87
CA PHE A 72 17.36 -23.20 -13.32
C PHE A 72 18.41 -24.27 -13.01
N ASP A 73 18.00 -25.41 -12.42
CA ASP A 73 18.87 -26.56 -12.19
C ASP A 73 19.47 -27.10 -13.50
N ALA A 74 18.64 -27.23 -14.55
CA ALA A 74 19.09 -27.67 -15.88
C ALA A 74 20.12 -26.75 -16.54
N LEU A 75 20.11 -25.46 -16.16
CA LEU A 75 21.03 -24.43 -16.65
C LEU A 75 22.21 -24.19 -15.70
N GLY A 76 22.25 -24.86 -14.54
CA GLY A 76 23.27 -24.63 -13.52
C GLY A 76 23.21 -23.26 -12.86
N ILE A 77 21.99 -22.67 -12.75
CA ILE A 77 21.78 -21.35 -12.16
C ILE A 77 21.32 -21.52 -10.70
N ASP A 78 22.08 -20.94 -9.78
CA ASP A 78 21.72 -20.91 -8.36
C ASP A 78 20.52 -20.00 -8.09
N TYR A 79 19.71 -20.39 -7.10
CA TYR A 79 18.53 -19.60 -6.68
C TYR A 79 18.29 -19.72 -5.17
N PRO A 80 17.67 -18.69 -4.56
CA PRO A 80 17.39 -18.67 -3.14
C PRO A 80 16.30 -19.67 -2.76
N LYS A 81 16.39 -20.16 -1.52
CA LYS A 81 15.38 -21.02 -0.91
C LYS A 81 14.77 -20.30 0.30
N THR A 82 13.51 -20.62 0.58
CA THR A 82 12.84 -20.16 1.80
C THR A 82 13.45 -20.85 3.03
N GLU A 83 13.18 -20.35 4.24
CA GLU A 83 13.58 -20.97 5.51
C GLU A 83 13.17 -22.46 5.62
N LYS A 84 12.10 -22.84 4.92
CA LYS A 84 11.59 -24.22 4.84
C LYS A 84 12.20 -25.04 3.70
N GLY A 85 13.22 -24.52 3.01
CA GLY A 85 13.92 -25.19 1.92
C GLY A 85 13.23 -25.17 0.55
N ALA A 86 12.06 -24.53 0.42
CA ALA A 86 11.36 -24.42 -0.88
C ALA A 86 12.03 -23.36 -1.79
N PRO A 87 12.07 -23.58 -3.13
CA PRO A 87 12.62 -22.59 -4.06
C PRO A 87 11.85 -21.26 -4.02
N SER A 88 12.58 -20.15 -4.15
CA SER A 88 12.01 -18.79 -4.03
C SER A 88 12.41 -17.93 -5.22
N PHE A 89 11.46 -17.66 -6.13
CA PHE A 89 11.65 -16.82 -7.33
C PHE A 89 10.89 -15.52 -7.19
N THR A 90 11.36 -14.66 -6.25
CA THR A 90 10.82 -13.31 -6.07
C THR A 90 11.16 -12.45 -7.29
N LYS A 91 10.38 -11.38 -7.50
CA LYS A 91 10.65 -10.41 -8.57
C LYS A 91 12.05 -9.83 -8.43
N SER A 92 12.45 -9.44 -7.22
CA SER A 92 13.78 -8.87 -6.93
C SER A 92 14.91 -9.81 -7.33
N PHE A 93 14.82 -11.10 -6.97
CA PHE A 93 15.82 -12.09 -7.36
C PHE A 93 15.88 -12.26 -8.88
N LEU A 94 14.73 -12.44 -9.55
CA LEU A 94 14.72 -12.63 -11.01
C LEU A 94 15.23 -11.40 -11.77
N GLU A 95 14.99 -10.19 -11.25
CA GLU A 95 15.53 -8.94 -11.83
C GLU A 95 17.04 -8.78 -11.61
N SER A 96 17.59 -9.30 -10.51
CA SER A 96 19.04 -9.29 -10.25
C SER A 96 19.80 -10.40 -10.95
N CYS A 97 19.11 -11.45 -11.42
CA CYS A 97 19.73 -12.56 -12.14
C CYS A 97 20.09 -12.14 -13.57
N GLU A 98 21.38 -12.25 -13.92
CA GLU A 98 21.88 -11.81 -15.23
C GLU A 98 21.45 -12.74 -16.38
N HIS A 99 21.08 -13.98 -16.09
CA HIS A 99 20.73 -14.95 -17.12
C HIS A 99 19.45 -14.55 -17.88
N PRO A 100 19.43 -14.62 -19.22
CA PRO A 100 18.30 -14.18 -20.04
C PRO A 100 16.96 -14.85 -19.70
N ILE A 101 16.99 -16.11 -19.22
CA ILE A 101 15.76 -16.83 -18.82
C ILE A 101 15.03 -16.13 -17.66
N ALA A 102 15.77 -15.56 -16.70
CA ALA A 102 15.18 -14.87 -15.56
C ALA A 102 14.42 -13.61 -16.02
N LYS A 103 15.04 -12.82 -16.90
CA LYS A 103 14.41 -11.63 -17.51
C LYS A 103 13.18 -12.01 -18.33
N ALA A 104 13.26 -13.11 -19.10
CA ALA A 104 12.14 -13.62 -19.88
C ALA A 104 10.96 -14.06 -18.98
N ILE A 105 11.24 -14.69 -17.83
CA ILE A 105 10.21 -15.07 -16.86
C ILE A 105 9.54 -13.83 -16.23
N VAL A 106 10.31 -12.80 -15.86
CA VAL A 106 9.77 -11.54 -15.33
C VAL A 106 8.84 -10.91 -16.36
N GLU A 107 9.31 -10.75 -17.60
CA GLU A 107 8.53 -10.13 -18.67
C GLU A 107 7.26 -10.94 -19.01
N ALA A 108 7.37 -12.28 -19.07
CA ALA A 108 6.22 -13.14 -19.29
C ALA A 108 5.17 -13.02 -18.18
N ARG A 109 5.59 -12.98 -16.91
CA ARG A 109 4.69 -12.75 -15.76
C ARG A 109 4.00 -11.40 -15.83
N GLU A 110 4.73 -10.34 -16.18
CA GLU A 110 4.17 -8.98 -16.30
C GLU A 110 3.14 -8.91 -17.43
N ILE A 111 3.44 -9.48 -18.58
CA ILE A 111 2.53 -9.56 -19.72
C ILE A 111 1.28 -10.37 -19.38
N ASN A 112 1.46 -11.56 -18.82
CA ASN A 112 0.37 -12.43 -18.40
C ASN A 112 -0.55 -11.72 -17.40
N LYS A 113 0.03 -11.11 -16.36
CA LYS A 113 -0.73 -10.32 -15.39
C LYS A 113 -1.49 -9.17 -16.05
N THR A 114 -0.87 -8.51 -17.03
CA THR A 114 -1.49 -7.37 -17.72
C THR A 114 -2.77 -7.77 -18.43
N HIS A 115 -2.74 -8.83 -19.24
CA HIS A 115 -3.94 -9.20 -19.97
C HIS A 115 -4.95 -9.98 -19.12
N ASN A 116 -4.53 -10.85 -18.19
CA ASN A 116 -5.45 -11.65 -17.37
C ASN A 116 -6.03 -10.91 -16.18
N THR A 117 -5.23 -10.05 -15.51
CA THR A 117 -5.69 -9.37 -14.28
C THR A 117 -6.34 -8.02 -14.57
N PHE A 118 -5.94 -7.35 -15.64
CA PHE A 118 -6.45 -6.02 -15.95
C PHE A 118 -7.32 -6.00 -17.21
N LEU A 119 -6.74 -6.33 -18.39
CA LEU A 119 -7.44 -6.10 -19.65
C LEU A 119 -8.68 -6.96 -19.83
N THR A 120 -8.61 -8.26 -19.57
CA THR A 120 -9.76 -9.17 -19.71
C THR A 120 -10.89 -8.79 -18.77
N PRO A 121 -10.66 -8.62 -17.45
CA PRO A 121 -11.72 -8.17 -16.55
C PRO A 121 -12.31 -6.79 -16.89
N TYR A 122 -11.49 -5.86 -17.43
CA TYR A 122 -12.00 -4.56 -17.87
C TYR A 122 -12.82 -4.66 -19.14
N LEU A 123 -12.42 -5.53 -20.06
CA LEU A 123 -13.17 -5.80 -21.28
C LEU A 123 -14.53 -6.39 -20.97
N ASP A 124 -14.57 -7.39 -20.05
CA ASP A 124 -15.81 -8.03 -19.60
C ASP A 124 -16.71 -7.02 -18.86
N ALA A 125 -16.15 -6.26 -17.91
CA ALA A 125 -16.90 -5.24 -17.16
C ALA A 125 -17.47 -4.12 -18.04
N SER A 126 -16.89 -3.89 -19.22
CA SER A 126 -17.37 -2.88 -20.18
C SER A 126 -18.30 -3.43 -21.26
N GLU A 127 -18.67 -4.72 -21.23
CA GLU A 127 -19.40 -5.37 -22.32
C GLU A 127 -20.76 -4.74 -22.60
N ALA A 128 -21.55 -4.52 -21.58
CA ALA A 128 -22.94 -4.08 -21.70
C ALA A 128 -23.08 -2.63 -22.20
N THR A 129 -22.17 -1.73 -21.80
CA THR A 129 -22.33 -0.28 -21.98
C THR A 129 -21.17 0.40 -22.72
N GLY A 130 -20.08 -0.30 -22.96
CA GLY A 130 -18.81 0.29 -23.40
C GLY A 130 -18.11 1.09 -22.29
N ARG A 131 -18.57 0.96 -21.05
CA ARG A 131 -18.07 1.68 -19.88
C ARG A 131 -17.82 0.72 -18.74
N ILE A 132 -16.82 1.03 -17.92
CA ILE A 132 -16.53 0.29 -16.69
C ILE A 132 -17.23 0.98 -15.54
N HIS A 133 -18.13 0.27 -14.87
CA HIS A 133 -18.88 0.70 -13.72
C HIS A 133 -18.30 0.02 -12.46
N SER A 134 -17.27 0.64 -11.87
CA SER A 134 -16.67 0.12 -10.65
C SER A 134 -17.50 0.49 -9.43
N HIS A 135 -17.68 -0.45 -8.53
CA HIS A 135 -18.33 -0.17 -7.25
C HIS A 135 -17.38 0.60 -6.33
N VAL A 136 -17.84 1.73 -5.77
CA VAL A 136 -17.09 2.56 -4.82
C VAL A 136 -17.63 2.34 -3.41
N SER A 137 -16.79 1.83 -2.50
CA SER A 137 -17.15 1.61 -1.10
C SER A 137 -16.58 2.74 -0.23
N GLN A 138 -17.46 3.44 0.50
CA GLN A 138 -17.10 4.48 1.49
C GLN A 138 -16.67 3.84 2.81
N LEU A 139 -17.47 2.90 3.29
CA LEU A 139 -17.29 2.27 4.59
C LEU A 139 -16.85 0.82 4.42
N ARG A 140 -16.16 0.31 5.42
CA ARG A 140 -15.80 -1.10 5.44
C ARG A 140 -17.03 -1.97 5.70
N GLY A 141 -17.33 -2.82 4.74
CA GLY A 141 -18.36 -3.87 4.82
C GLY A 141 -17.77 -5.22 4.44
N GLU A 142 -18.64 -6.19 4.20
CA GLU A 142 -18.25 -7.55 3.80
C GLU A 142 -17.58 -7.57 2.42
N THR A 143 -18.04 -6.73 1.49
CA THR A 143 -17.61 -6.71 0.08
C THR A 143 -16.49 -5.73 -0.23
N GLY A 144 -16.07 -4.90 0.70
CA GLY A 144 -15.03 -3.90 0.44
C GLY A 144 -14.90 -2.84 1.52
N GLY A 145 -14.28 -1.73 1.16
CA GLY A 145 -14.04 -0.60 2.06
C GLY A 145 -12.73 -0.69 2.84
N THR A 146 -12.35 0.42 3.44
CA THR A 146 -11.13 0.55 4.25
C THR A 146 -11.48 0.86 5.71
N VAL A 147 -10.52 0.60 6.61
CA VAL A 147 -10.67 0.95 8.04
C VAL A 147 -10.24 2.38 8.33
N THR A 148 -9.75 3.11 7.32
CA THR A 148 -9.21 4.46 7.46
C THR A 148 -10.14 5.54 6.91
N GLY A 149 -11.29 5.19 6.34
CA GLY A 149 -12.18 6.14 5.67
C GLY A 149 -11.83 6.42 4.21
N ARG A 150 -10.67 5.95 3.71
CA ARG A 150 -10.36 6.05 2.28
C ARG A 150 -11.38 5.26 1.46
N LEU A 151 -11.79 5.83 0.32
CA LEU A 151 -12.62 5.11 -0.63
C LEU A 151 -11.88 3.89 -1.18
N SER A 152 -12.59 2.82 -1.43
CA SER A 152 -12.06 1.67 -2.15
C SER A 152 -12.93 1.32 -3.34
N MET A 153 -12.33 0.68 -4.34
CA MET A 153 -13.04 0.25 -5.56
C MET A 153 -12.95 -1.26 -5.74
N ASN A 154 -14.05 -1.85 -6.22
CA ASN A 154 -14.09 -3.26 -6.58
C ASN A 154 -15.01 -3.48 -7.80
N GLN A 155 -14.94 -4.66 -8.40
CA GLN A 155 -15.79 -5.11 -9.52
C GLN A 155 -15.83 -4.17 -10.74
N PRO A 156 -14.68 -3.83 -11.35
CA PRO A 156 -13.30 -4.14 -11.02
C PRO A 156 -12.62 -3.10 -10.12
N ASN A 157 -11.46 -3.45 -9.53
CA ASN A 157 -10.68 -2.49 -8.74
C ASN A 157 -9.85 -1.58 -9.65
N LEU A 158 -10.33 -0.38 -9.93
CA LEU A 158 -9.64 0.60 -10.77
C LEU A 158 -8.47 1.32 -10.08
N GLN A 159 -8.36 1.23 -8.74
CA GLN A 159 -7.23 1.80 -8.00
C GLN A 159 -5.93 1.00 -8.21
N GLN A 160 -6.03 -0.22 -8.77
CA GLN A 160 -4.88 -1.06 -9.07
C GLN A 160 -4.39 -0.94 -10.52
N VAL A 161 -4.99 -0.07 -11.34
CA VAL A 161 -4.52 0.17 -12.73
C VAL A 161 -3.04 0.54 -12.70
N PRO A 162 -2.17 -0.17 -13.44
CA PRO A 162 -0.74 0.09 -13.44
C PRO A 162 -0.42 1.55 -13.77
N ALA A 163 0.38 2.20 -12.93
CA ALA A 163 0.75 3.60 -13.13
C ALA A 163 2.27 3.80 -13.25
N ARG A 164 3.06 3.02 -12.51
CA ARG A 164 4.50 3.22 -12.38
C ARG A 164 5.34 2.47 -13.40
N HIS A 165 4.77 1.45 -14.05
CA HIS A 165 5.51 0.68 -15.06
C HIS A 165 5.60 1.50 -16.35
N PRO A 166 6.82 1.78 -16.87
CA PRO A 166 7.01 2.73 -17.96
C PRO A 166 6.32 2.34 -19.27
N VAL A 167 6.13 1.05 -19.51
CA VAL A 167 5.47 0.52 -20.73
C VAL A 167 4.02 0.14 -20.46
N ILE A 168 3.77 -0.70 -19.45
CA ILE A 168 2.43 -1.22 -19.15
C ILE A 168 1.50 -0.11 -18.63
N GLY A 169 2.02 0.83 -17.86
CA GLY A 169 1.24 1.94 -17.30
C GLY A 169 0.51 2.71 -18.39
N PRO A 170 1.21 3.39 -19.31
CA PRO A 170 0.61 4.11 -20.42
C PRO A 170 -0.28 3.24 -21.31
N MET A 171 0.12 2.00 -21.56
CA MET A 171 -0.59 1.04 -22.41
C MET A 171 -1.99 0.71 -21.86
N VAL A 172 -2.10 0.42 -20.56
CA VAL A 172 -3.40 0.09 -19.94
C VAL A 172 -4.21 1.36 -19.66
N ARG A 173 -3.56 2.43 -19.15
CA ARG A 173 -4.25 3.69 -18.84
C ARG A 173 -4.79 4.40 -20.07
N GLY A 174 -4.12 4.29 -21.22
CA GLY A 174 -4.57 4.86 -22.48
C GLY A 174 -5.90 4.29 -23.00
N LEU A 175 -6.35 3.16 -22.47
CA LEU A 175 -7.65 2.57 -22.81
C LEU A 175 -8.84 3.24 -22.09
N PHE A 176 -8.58 4.01 -21.03
CA PHE A 176 -9.62 4.78 -20.34
C PHE A 176 -9.79 6.12 -21.04
N LEU A 177 -10.94 6.34 -21.61
CA LEU A 177 -11.21 7.50 -22.45
C LEU A 177 -12.00 8.58 -21.69
N PRO A 178 -11.66 9.87 -21.87
CA PRO A 178 -12.53 10.96 -21.41
C PRO A 178 -13.83 11.00 -22.21
N GLU A 179 -14.79 11.80 -21.79
CA GLU A 179 -15.98 12.07 -22.59
C GLU A 179 -15.59 12.76 -23.91
N LYS A 180 -16.43 12.62 -24.93
CA LYS A 180 -16.16 13.27 -26.24
C LYS A 180 -16.02 14.78 -26.05
N GLY A 181 -14.92 15.34 -26.56
CA GLY A 181 -14.62 16.76 -26.45
C GLY A 181 -14.09 17.20 -25.08
N GLN A 182 -13.80 16.26 -24.17
CA GLN A 182 -13.20 16.53 -22.86
C GLN A 182 -11.79 15.94 -22.74
N CYS A 183 -11.06 16.32 -21.72
CA CYS A 183 -9.77 15.78 -21.38
C CYS A 183 -9.76 15.28 -19.93
N TRP A 184 -8.79 14.41 -19.59
CA TRP A 184 -8.52 14.02 -18.22
C TRP A 184 -7.75 15.11 -17.49
N SER A 185 -8.17 15.39 -16.26
CA SER A 185 -7.36 16.12 -15.29
C SER A 185 -6.97 15.18 -14.15
N ALA A 186 -5.71 15.20 -13.77
CA ALA A 186 -5.21 14.49 -12.60
C ALA A 186 -4.87 15.50 -11.51
N LEU A 187 -5.55 15.38 -10.37
CA LEU A 187 -5.35 16.23 -9.20
C LEU A 187 -4.91 15.35 -8.04
N ASP A 188 -3.81 15.72 -7.38
CA ASP A 188 -3.28 15.01 -6.22
C ASP A 188 -2.75 16.00 -5.20
N PHE A 189 -2.96 15.73 -3.91
CA PHE A 189 -2.42 16.55 -2.84
C PHE A 189 -0.92 16.27 -2.67
N SER A 190 -0.10 17.30 -2.80
CA SER A 190 1.32 17.17 -2.55
C SER A 190 1.59 16.89 -1.07
N ALA A 191 2.28 15.77 -0.81
CA ALA A 191 2.75 15.39 0.53
C ALA A 191 1.67 15.43 1.62
N GLN A 192 0.43 15.01 1.34
CA GLN A 192 -0.72 15.10 2.26
C GLN A 192 -0.42 14.50 3.64
N GLU A 193 0.05 13.24 3.71
CA GLU A 193 0.33 12.60 5.00
C GLU A 193 1.48 13.24 5.78
N PRO A 194 2.62 13.63 5.16
CA PRO A 194 3.64 14.45 5.83
C PRO A 194 3.11 15.77 6.39
N ARG A 195 2.28 16.49 5.65
CA ARG A 195 1.68 17.76 6.12
C ARG A 195 0.78 17.53 7.34
N LEU A 196 -0.04 16.50 7.32
CA LEU A 196 -0.87 16.10 8.46
C LEU A 196 -0.01 15.69 9.67
N LEU A 197 1.07 14.95 9.44
CA LEU A 197 2.01 14.59 10.50
C LEU A 197 2.59 15.84 11.16
N ILE A 198 3.05 16.79 10.38
CA ILE A 198 3.61 18.05 10.89
C ILE A 198 2.54 18.85 11.62
N HIS A 199 1.33 18.99 11.06
CA HIS A 199 0.22 19.67 11.71
C HIS A 199 -0.07 19.11 13.11
N PHE A 200 -0.21 17.79 13.25
CA PHE A 200 -0.44 17.17 14.56
C PHE A 200 0.76 17.32 15.49
N SER A 201 1.97 17.23 14.97
CA SER A 201 3.20 17.35 15.74
C SER A 201 3.39 18.76 16.29
N THR A 202 3.09 19.79 15.51
CA THR A 202 3.14 21.20 15.93
C THR A 202 2.08 21.47 16.98
N ARG A 203 0.86 20.95 16.83
CA ARG A 203 -0.21 21.11 17.84
C ARG A 203 0.13 20.44 19.17
N LEU A 204 0.99 19.45 19.19
CA LEU A 204 1.50 18.79 20.39
C LEU A 204 2.84 19.36 20.85
N GLU A 205 3.30 20.46 20.25
CA GLU A 205 4.57 21.14 20.55
C GLU A 205 5.77 20.18 20.57
N LEU A 206 5.77 19.23 19.65
CA LEU A 206 6.83 18.23 19.57
C LEU A 206 8.13 18.83 19.00
N PRO A 207 9.31 18.51 19.56
CA PRO A 207 10.57 19.10 19.16
C PRO A 207 10.87 18.95 17.67
N GLY A 208 11.16 20.05 16.98
CA GLY A 208 11.50 20.10 15.54
C GLY A 208 10.30 20.14 14.59
N ALA A 209 9.07 20.07 15.09
CA ALA A 209 7.86 20.17 14.27
C ALA A 209 7.67 21.59 13.70
N ASP A 210 7.97 22.64 14.49
CA ASP A 210 7.81 24.02 14.06
C ASP A 210 8.69 24.38 12.86
N LYS A 211 9.94 23.93 12.84
CA LYS A 211 10.86 24.14 11.72
C LYS A 211 10.33 23.52 10.43
N MET A 212 9.72 22.34 10.53
CA MET A 212 9.11 21.67 9.39
C MET A 212 7.84 22.37 8.92
N ALA A 213 7.03 22.89 9.86
CA ALA A 213 5.86 23.69 9.54
C ALA A 213 6.25 24.98 8.83
N GLU A 214 7.28 25.69 9.31
CA GLU A 214 7.84 26.89 8.69
C GLU A 214 8.34 26.61 7.26
N ALA A 215 9.07 25.50 7.06
CA ALA A 215 9.54 25.10 5.73
C ALA A 215 8.39 24.93 4.74
N TYR A 216 7.31 24.25 5.12
CA TYR A 216 6.12 24.09 4.27
C TYR A 216 5.33 25.40 4.05
N ASN A 217 5.32 26.30 5.03
CA ASN A 217 4.64 27.59 4.90
C ASN A 217 5.43 28.55 3.99
N THR A 218 6.76 28.41 3.97
CA THR A 218 7.66 29.22 3.13
C THR A 218 7.68 28.71 1.69
N ASP A 219 7.76 27.40 1.52
CA ASP A 219 7.78 26.73 0.21
C ASP A 219 6.80 25.53 0.20
N PRO A 220 5.65 25.67 -0.50
CA PRO A 220 4.68 24.58 -0.66
C PRO A 220 5.24 23.32 -1.33
N ASP A 221 6.31 23.45 -2.11
CA ASP A 221 6.95 22.32 -2.82
C ASP A 221 8.05 21.65 -1.99
N THR A 222 8.17 22.02 -0.72
CA THR A 222 9.10 21.44 0.25
C THR A 222 9.10 19.91 0.20
N ASP A 223 10.27 19.32 -0.06
CA ASP A 223 10.44 17.87 -0.01
C ASP A 223 10.73 17.39 1.42
N PHE A 224 9.69 16.96 2.12
CA PHE A 224 9.80 16.41 3.47
C PHE A 224 10.87 15.32 3.60
N HIS A 225 10.92 14.41 2.61
CA HIS A 225 11.87 13.29 2.68
C HIS A 225 13.31 13.76 2.46
N GLN A 226 13.52 14.80 1.68
CA GLN A 226 14.84 15.38 1.50
C GLN A 226 15.30 16.09 2.78
N ILE A 227 14.47 16.93 3.39
CA ILE A 227 14.82 17.59 4.65
C ILE A 227 15.12 16.56 5.75
N VAL A 228 14.31 15.51 5.86
CA VAL A 228 14.56 14.42 6.82
C VAL A 228 15.86 13.69 6.49
N ALA A 229 16.19 13.50 5.22
CA ALA A 229 17.45 12.90 4.78
C ALA A 229 18.65 13.74 5.20
N ASP A 230 18.59 15.04 4.94
CA ASP A 230 19.68 15.99 5.28
C ASP A 230 19.90 16.07 6.80
N VAL A 231 18.82 16.18 7.58
CA VAL A 231 18.87 16.18 9.05
C VAL A 231 19.41 14.87 9.59
N ALA A 232 18.97 13.74 9.04
CA ALA A 232 19.36 12.41 9.50
C ALA A 232 20.75 11.96 8.95
N GLY A 233 21.28 12.62 7.92
CA GLY A 233 22.54 12.24 7.27
C GLY A 233 22.43 10.91 6.50
N ILE A 234 21.28 10.66 5.87
CA ILE A 234 20.96 9.46 5.10
C ILE A 234 20.46 9.85 3.71
N THR A 235 20.33 8.88 2.82
CA THR A 235 19.77 9.16 1.48
C THR A 235 18.27 9.46 1.54
N ARG A 236 17.75 10.24 0.59
CA ARG A 236 16.32 10.52 0.44
C ARG A 236 15.48 9.25 0.33
N LYS A 237 16.00 8.21 -0.34
CA LYS A 237 15.35 6.91 -0.47
C LYS A 237 15.20 6.21 0.88
N GLU A 238 16.26 6.22 1.69
CA GLU A 238 16.24 5.68 3.05
C GLU A 238 15.31 6.49 3.95
N ALA A 239 15.40 7.82 3.94
CA ALA A 239 14.50 8.69 4.70
C ALA A 239 13.02 8.43 4.39
N LYS A 240 12.67 8.26 3.11
CA LYS A 240 11.32 7.89 2.68
C LYS A 240 10.92 6.50 3.20
N THR A 241 11.79 5.51 3.06
CA THR A 241 11.52 4.12 3.48
C THR A 241 11.37 4.03 5.01
N ILE A 242 12.27 4.69 5.75
CA ILE A 242 12.25 4.71 7.22
C ILE A 242 11.04 5.49 7.73
N GLY A 243 10.86 6.73 7.26
CA GLY A 243 9.79 7.62 7.71
C GLY A 243 8.40 7.03 7.48
N LEU A 244 8.11 6.56 6.27
CA LEU A 244 6.85 5.87 5.98
C LEU A 244 6.73 4.53 6.72
N GLY A 245 7.81 3.74 6.73
CA GLY A 245 7.84 2.45 7.39
C GLY A 245 7.50 2.57 8.88
N ILE A 246 8.18 3.46 9.59
CA ILE A 246 7.95 3.70 11.03
C ILE A 246 6.54 4.25 11.27
N SER A 247 6.09 5.22 10.46
CA SER A 247 4.72 5.76 10.57
C SER A 247 3.64 4.67 10.40
N TYR A 248 3.95 3.62 9.65
CA TYR A 248 3.05 2.48 9.42
C TYR A 248 3.30 1.30 10.36
N GLY A 249 4.16 1.48 11.38
CA GLY A 249 4.47 0.47 12.37
C GLY A 249 5.40 -0.64 11.87
N MET A 250 6.26 -0.33 10.92
CA MET A 250 7.31 -1.24 10.47
C MET A 250 8.32 -1.48 11.60
N GLY A 251 8.54 -2.75 11.93
CA GLY A 251 9.58 -3.16 12.88
C GLY A 251 10.96 -3.27 12.23
N LYS A 252 12.00 -3.34 13.07
CA LYS A 252 13.41 -3.39 12.67
C LYS A 252 13.75 -4.50 11.67
N ALA A 253 13.20 -5.70 11.84
CA ALA A 253 13.46 -6.82 10.92
C ALA A 253 12.95 -6.55 9.50
N LYS A 254 11.77 -5.91 9.37
CA LYS A 254 11.23 -5.55 8.07
C LYS A 254 11.98 -4.38 7.44
N LEU A 255 12.50 -3.45 8.25
CA LEU A 255 13.34 -2.36 7.78
C LEU A 255 14.69 -2.88 7.28
N ALA A 256 15.32 -3.79 8.03
CA ALA A 256 16.57 -4.46 7.65
C ALA A 256 16.43 -5.08 6.25
N LEU A 257 15.36 -5.85 6.03
CA LEU A 257 15.06 -6.46 4.73
C LEU A 257 14.80 -5.42 3.62
N ALA A 258 14.13 -4.31 3.94
CA ALA A 258 13.78 -3.28 2.95
C ALA A 258 14.97 -2.44 2.48
N LEU A 259 16.01 -2.33 3.31
CA LEU A 259 17.23 -1.56 3.03
C LEU A 259 18.47 -2.45 2.79
N ASP A 260 18.31 -3.77 2.81
CA ASP A 260 19.42 -4.75 2.69
C ASP A 260 20.50 -4.55 3.77
N LEU A 261 20.05 -4.37 5.01
CA LEU A 261 20.89 -4.17 6.20
C LEU A 261 20.83 -5.37 7.13
N GLN A 262 21.86 -5.51 7.97
CA GLN A 262 21.80 -6.42 9.13
C GLN A 262 20.84 -5.87 10.19
N LEU A 263 20.35 -6.75 11.08
CA LEU A 263 19.34 -6.37 12.08
C LEU A 263 19.86 -5.30 13.06
N ASP A 264 21.15 -5.37 13.40
CA ASP A 264 21.80 -4.43 14.32
C ASP A 264 21.95 -3.06 13.64
N GLU A 265 22.37 -3.02 12.39
CA GLU A 265 22.47 -1.79 11.58
C GLU A 265 21.10 -1.10 11.45
N ALA A 266 20.04 -1.87 11.16
CA ALA A 266 18.68 -1.35 11.10
C ALA A 266 18.19 -0.83 12.46
N THR A 267 18.61 -1.46 13.57
CA THR A 267 18.26 -1.03 14.93
C THR A 267 18.94 0.30 15.25
N GLU A 268 20.22 0.43 14.93
CA GLU A 268 20.99 1.66 15.13
C GLU A 268 20.46 2.80 14.26
N LEU A 269 20.16 2.52 12.99
CA LEU A 269 19.60 3.50 12.05
C LEU A 269 18.25 4.05 12.54
N ILE A 270 17.37 3.21 13.08
CA ILE A 270 16.10 3.65 13.69
C ILE A 270 16.39 4.55 14.91
N ALA A 271 17.35 4.21 15.76
CA ALA A 271 17.69 5.00 16.94
C ALA A 271 18.22 6.38 16.56
N GLN A 272 19.15 6.45 15.61
CA GLN A 272 19.69 7.69 15.05
C GLN A 272 18.61 8.53 14.38
N PHE A 273 17.74 7.90 13.59
CA PHE A 273 16.60 8.58 12.95
C PHE A 273 15.67 9.22 13.99
N HIS A 274 15.32 8.50 15.06
CA HIS A 274 14.48 9.05 16.11
C HIS A 274 15.17 10.16 16.94
N ALA A 275 16.48 10.12 17.07
CA ALA A 275 17.23 11.21 17.73
C ALA A 275 17.22 12.50 16.88
N LYS A 276 17.31 12.36 15.56
CA LYS A 276 17.37 13.50 14.62
C LYS A 276 15.98 13.99 14.17
N VAL A 277 14.95 13.13 14.22
CA VAL A 277 13.55 13.44 13.86
C VAL A 277 12.63 13.13 15.06
N PRO A 278 12.79 13.84 16.20
CA PRO A 278 12.14 13.49 17.46
C PRO A 278 10.63 13.61 17.43
N PHE A 279 10.06 14.52 16.63
CA PHE A 279 8.60 14.69 16.51
C PHE A 279 7.90 13.43 16.01
N LEU A 280 8.54 12.62 15.14
CA LEU A 280 7.93 11.37 14.65
C LEU A 280 7.76 10.36 15.80
N LYS A 281 8.82 10.14 16.60
CA LYS A 281 8.76 9.28 17.78
C LYS A 281 7.76 9.81 18.81
N GLY A 282 7.78 11.12 19.04
CA GLY A 282 6.83 11.81 19.92
C GLY A 282 5.39 11.58 19.51
N MET A 283 5.10 11.72 18.21
CA MET A 283 3.75 11.53 17.66
C MET A 283 3.26 10.08 17.81
N ILE A 284 4.12 9.08 17.51
CA ILE A 284 3.78 7.67 17.72
C ILE A 284 3.44 7.41 19.18
N SER A 285 4.26 7.90 20.10
CA SER A 285 4.06 7.72 21.55
C SER A 285 2.78 8.41 22.03
N ALA A 286 2.50 9.62 21.58
CA ALA A 286 1.31 10.36 21.94
C ALA A 286 0.03 9.64 21.49
N VAL A 287 0.01 9.17 20.23
CA VAL A 287 -1.12 8.42 19.68
C VAL A 287 -1.34 7.10 20.45
N GLN A 288 -0.28 6.34 20.72
CA GLN A 288 -0.40 5.10 21.50
C GLN A 288 -0.87 5.34 22.93
N LYS A 289 -0.36 6.40 23.59
CA LYS A 289 -0.82 6.80 24.92
C LYS A 289 -2.31 7.17 24.91
N GLN A 290 -2.75 7.92 23.91
CA GLN A 290 -4.16 8.28 23.76
C GLN A 290 -5.05 7.05 23.56
N ILE A 291 -4.69 6.10 22.67
CA ILE A 291 -5.44 4.87 22.43
C ILE A 291 -5.58 4.04 23.72
N ASN A 292 -4.52 3.97 24.53
CA ASN A 292 -4.50 3.17 25.74
C ASN A 292 -5.07 3.92 26.98
N HIS A 293 -5.35 5.22 26.85
CA HIS A 293 -5.95 5.99 27.95
C HIS A 293 -7.40 5.49 28.20
N PRO A 294 -7.80 5.24 29.46
CA PRO A 294 -9.15 4.72 29.77
C PRO A 294 -10.29 5.55 29.17
N ALA A 295 -10.19 6.88 29.23
CA ALA A 295 -11.21 7.79 28.73
C ALA A 295 -11.40 7.74 27.19
N SER A 296 -10.43 7.23 26.45
CA SER A 296 -10.53 7.11 24.96
C SER A 296 -11.42 5.95 24.52
N GLY A 297 -11.70 5.01 25.41
CA GLY A 297 -12.39 3.76 25.08
C GLY A 297 -11.66 2.94 24.00
N GLY A 298 -10.33 3.11 23.88
CA GLY A 298 -9.53 2.42 22.85
C GLY A 298 -9.68 3.01 21.46
N SER A 299 -9.79 4.31 21.35
CA SER A 299 -9.96 4.99 20.05
C SER A 299 -9.15 6.27 19.96
N ILE A 300 -8.93 6.71 18.72
CA ILE A 300 -8.45 8.05 18.35
C ILE A 300 -9.42 8.67 17.36
N ARG A 301 -9.36 9.99 17.20
CA ARG A 301 -10.15 10.73 16.21
C ARG A 301 -9.25 11.38 15.18
N THR A 302 -9.70 11.38 13.94
CA THR A 302 -9.10 12.13 12.83
C THR A 302 -9.31 13.64 13.03
N LEU A 303 -8.77 14.44 12.12
CA LEU A 303 -8.87 15.88 12.14
C LEU A 303 -10.34 16.38 12.14
N LEU A 304 -11.21 15.74 11.36
CA LEU A 304 -12.64 16.06 11.29
C LEU A 304 -13.52 15.24 12.25
N GLY A 305 -12.91 14.41 13.11
CA GLY A 305 -13.63 13.71 14.18
C GLY A 305 -13.98 12.25 13.90
N ARG A 306 -13.60 11.66 12.76
CA ARG A 306 -13.81 10.22 12.47
C ARG A 306 -13.16 9.37 13.55
N LYS A 307 -13.93 8.47 14.12
CA LYS A 307 -13.48 7.62 15.24
C LYS A 307 -12.84 6.33 14.74
N CYS A 308 -11.55 6.19 14.99
CA CYS A 308 -10.75 4.99 14.68
C CYS A 308 -10.61 4.13 15.93
N ARG A 309 -11.18 2.92 15.93
CA ARG A 309 -11.26 2.02 17.08
C ARG A 309 -10.19 0.94 17.04
N PHE A 310 -9.79 0.47 18.24
CA PHE A 310 -8.86 -0.64 18.49
C PHE A 310 -9.53 -1.64 19.46
N PRO A 311 -10.49 -2.45 18.99
CA PRO A 311 -11.32 -3.29 19.87
C PRO A 311 -10.69 -4.61 20.25
N LEU A 312 -9.53 -4.99 19.66
CA LEU A 312 -8.91 -6.28 19.87
C LEU A 312 -7.82 -6.22 20.93
N TYR A 313 -7.60 -7.36 21.59
CA TYR A 313 -6.63 -7.54 22.66
C TYR A 313 -5.74 -8.75 22.41
N GLU A 314 -4.53 -8.69 22.96
CA GLU A 314 -3.52 -9.74 22.93
C GLU A 314 -2.84 -9.86 24.29
N PRO A 315 -2.23 -11.02 24.63
CA PRO A 315 -1.47 -11.17 25.86
C PRO A 315 -0.32 -10.15 25.95
N VAL A 316 -0.03 -9.69 27.17
CA VAL A 316 1.17 -8.86 27.43
C VAL A 316 2.44 -9.67 27.17
N ALA A 317 2.43 -10.96 27.51
CA ALA A 317 3.53 -11.88 27.21
C ALA A 317 3.74 -12.00 25.68
N TRP A 318 5.01 -11.98 25.28
CA TRP A 318 5.37 -12.06 23.86
C TRP A 318 5.01 -13.42 23.26
N GLY A 319 4.39 -13.42 22.07
CA GLY A 319 4.03 -14.62 21.33
C GLY A 319 3.23 -14.31 20.06
N LEU A 320 3.18 -15.26 19.13
CA LEU A 320 2.39 -15.16 17.88
C LEU A 320 0.91 -15.50 18.17
N ASN A 321 0.23 -14.66 18.95
CA ASN A 321 -1.17 -14.84 19.26
C ASN A 321 -2.06 -14.01 18.33
N LYS A 322 -3.14 -14.62 17.86
CA LYS A 322 -4.18 -13.90 17.13
C LYS A 322 -4.91 -12.98 18.12
N ALA A 323 -4.96 -11.69 17.83
CA ALA A 323 -5.72 -10.74 18.63
C ALA A 323 -7.22 -11.05 18.59
N LEU A 324 -7.88 -10.97 19.73
CA LEU A 324 -9.27 -11.37 19.95
C LEU A 324 -10.07 -10.21 20.60
N PRO A 325 -11.42 -10.21 20.51
CA PRO A 325 -12.26 -9.37 21.35
C PRO A 325 -11.94 -9.59 22.83
N TYR A 326 -12.23 -8.58 23.68
CA TYR A 326 -11.77 -8.58 25.08
C TYR A 326 -12.21 -9.84 25.85
N GLU A 327 -13.48 -10.20 25.80
CA GLU A 327 -14.03 -11.35 26.52
C GLU A 327 -13.39 -12.68 26.10
N GLU A 328 -13.25 -12.87 24.77
CA GLU A 328 -12.57 -14.06 24.23
C GLU A 328 -11.09 -14.09 24.59
N ALA A 329 -10.43 -12.93 24.59
CA ALA A 329 -9.03 -12.81 24.95
C ALA A 329 -8.81 -13.15 26.45
N VAL A 330 -9.69 -12.67 27.33
CA VAL A 330 -9.67 -12.99 28.77
C VAL A 330 -9.88 -14.49 29.00
N ALA A 331 -10.89 -15.07 28.35
CA ALA A 331 -11.19 -16.50 28.48
C ALA A 331 -10.00 -17.38 28.04
N LYS A 332 -9.29 -16.98 26.99
CA LYS A 332 -8.21 -17.76 26.40
C LYS A 332 -6.84 -17.53 27.05
N HIS A 333 -6.54 -16.30 27.48
CA HIS A 333 -5.21 -15.87 27.88
C HIS A 333 -5.14 -15.29 29.30
N GLY A 334 -6.28 -15.21 30.00
CA GLY A 334 -6.37 -14.55 31.31
C GLY A 334 -6.40 -13.02 31.21
N PRO A 335 -6.38 -12.32 32.39
CA PRO A 335 -6.59 -10.87 32.44
C PRO A 335 -5.38 -10.02 32.04
N ALA A 336 -4.18 -10.60 31.93
CA ALA A 336 -2.97 -9.87 31.57
C ALA A 336 -2.91 -9.55 30.08
N LEU A 337 -3.75 -8.62 29.63
CA LEU A 337 -3.96 -8.25 28.23
C LEU A 337 -3.53 -6.81 27.97
N ARG A 338 -3.14 -6.56 26.71
CA ARG A 338 -2.96 -5.23 26.14
C ARG A 338 -3.78 -5.07 24.86
N ARG A 339 -4.09 -3.82 24.49
CA ARG A 339 -4.74 -3.55 23.20
C ARG A 339 -3.81 -3.92 22.06
N ALA A 340 -4.34 -4.68 21.10
CA ALA A 340 -3.63 -5.10 19.90
C ALA A 340 -3.58 -3.99 18.84
N TYR A 341 -2.57 -4.04 17.98
CA TYR A 341 -2.40 -3.19 16.81
C TYR A 341 -2.32 -1.68 17.07
N THR A 342 -2.05 -1.26 18.31
CA THR A 342 -1.93 0.18 18.66
C THR A 342 -0.79 0.88 17.91
N TYR A 343 0.23 0.12 17.48
CA TYR A 343 1.30 0.61 16.61
C TYR A 343 0.82 1.13 15.24
N LYS A 344 -0.38 0.73 14.80
CA LYS A 344 -1.04 1.24 13.58
C LYS A 344 -1.78 2.56 13.83
N GLY A 345 -1.75 3.09 15.04
CA GLY A 345 -2.51 4.28 15.43
C GLY A 345 -2.16 5.50 14.61
N LEU A 346 -0.87 5.80 14.47
CA LEU A 346 -0.43 6.95 13.67
C LEU A 346 -0.85 6.83 12.22
N ASN A 347 -0.69 5.67 11.61
CA ASN A 347 -1.16 5.41 10.24
C ASN A 347 -2.67 5.67 10.10
N LYS A 348 -3.50 5.14 11.02
CA LYS A 348 -4.95 5.36 10.99
C LYS A 348 -5.31 6.84 11.17
N LEU A 349 -4.58 7.56 12.02
CA LEU A 349 -4.79 8.99 12.22
C LEU A 349 -4.51 9.78 10.94
N LEU A 350 -3.33 9.59 10.35
CA LEU A 350 -2.91 10.34 9.17
C LEU A 350 -3.74 9.99 7.93
N GLN A 351 -3.91 8.70 7.64
CA GLN A 351 -4.71 8.26 6.50
C GLN A 351 -6.19 8.61 6.63
N GLY A 352 -6.74 8.51 7.84
CA GLY A 352 -8.13 8.88 8.09
C GLY A 352 -8.34 10.38 7.95
N SER A 353 -7.45 11.21 8.53
CA SER A 353 -7.52 12.66 8.38
C SER A 353 -7.33 13.13 6.93
N GLY A 354 -6.56 12.37 6.14
CA GLY A 354 -6.40 12.64 4.72
C GLY A 354 -7.56 12.12 3.86
N ALA A 355 -8.39 11.24 4.40
CA ALA A 355 -9.59 10.74 3.72
C ALA A 355 -10.79 11.68 3.95
N ASP A 356 -10.89 12.24 5.17
CA ASP A 356 -11.89 13.23 5.54
C ASP A 356 -11.68 14.55 4.80
#